data_7afce6c74acdf5181032a3837c151477
#
_entry.id   7afce6c74acdf5181032a3837c151477
#
_cell.length_a   1.000
_cell.length_b   1.000
_cell.length_c   1.000
_cell.angle_alpha   90.00
_cell.angle_beta   90.00
_cell.angle_gamma   90.00
#
_symmetry.space_group_name_H-M   'P 1'
#
loop_
_entity.id
_entity.type
_entity.pdbx_description
1 polymer ?
#
loop_
_entity_poly.entity_id
_entity_poly.type
_entity_poly.pdbx_seq_one_letter_code
_entity_poly.pdbx_strand_id
1 'polypeptide(L)'
;MKKRDKIVYWVATIWLSLGMVSTGIVQLLQLEEQVQKMSALGYPSYFYTIIGIWKILGVIAILLPKLPLVKEWAYAGFFFLMSGAIFTHLAVADEASEYFGPALLLVLTILSWHFRPANRKIQLSKLEKTA
;
A
#
# COMPACT_ATOMS: atom_id res chain seq x y z
N MET A 1 -6.67 -18.55 -15.25
CA MET A 1 -5.48 -17.82 -14.77
C MET A 1 -4.31 -18.77 -14.66
N LYS A 2 -3.16 -18.37 -15.19
CA LYS A 2 -1.96 -19.20 -15.14
C LYS A 2 -1.50 -19.38 -13.70
N LYS A 3 -0.98 -20.58 -13.38
CA LYS A 3 -0.43 -20.87 -12.06
C LYS A 3 0.66 -19.87 -11.64
N ARG A 4 1.52 -19.48 -12.61
CA ARG A 4 2.55 -18.48 -12.38
C ARG A 4 1.97 -17.15 -11.90
N ASP A 5 0.92 -16.66 -12.55
CA ASP A 5 0.30 -15.38 -12.22
C ASP A 5 -0.32 -15.40 -10.83
N LYS A 6 -0.93 -16.53 -10.47
CA LYS A 6 -1.51 -16.72 -9.14
C LYS A 6 -0.43 -16.71 -8.05
N ILE A 7 0.72 -17.34 -8.31
CA ILE A 7 1.86 -17.33 -7.38
C ILE A 7 2.41 -15.92 -7.23
N VAL A 8 2.62 -15.21 -8.34
CA VAL A 8 3.12 -13.83 -8.31
C VAL A 8 2.18 -12.93 -7.52
N TYR A 9 0.87 -13.06 -7.77
CA TYR A 9 -0.14 -12.27 -7.04
C TYR A 9 -0.04 -12.51 -5.53
N TRP A 10 -0.05 -13.75 -5.09
CA TRP A 10 -0.07 -14.06 -3.66
C TRP A 10 1.24 -13.73 -2.96
N VAL A 11 2.39 -13.96 -3.61
CA VAL A 11 3.69 -13.57 -3.05
C VAL A 11 3.74 -12.05 -2.89
N ALA A 12 3.39 -11.31 -3.93
CA ALA A 12 3.39 -9.85 -3.88
C ALA A 12 2.40 -9.31 -2.85
N THR A 13 1.20 -9.88 -2.80
CA THR A 13 0.14 -9.43 -1.89
C THR A 13 0.50 -9.70 -0.43
N ILE A 14 1.01 -10.89 -0.11
CA ILE A 14 1.41 -11.22 1.26
C ILE A 14 2.57 -10.33 1.71
N TRP A 15 3.59 -10.17 0.86
CA TRP A 15 4.74 -9.33 1.18
C TRP A 15 4.32 -7.87 1.38
N LEU A 16 3.51 -7.35 0.45
CA LEU A 16 2.95 -5.99 0.56
C LEU A 16 2.16 -5.84 1.87
N SER A 17 1.31 -6.79 2.19
CA SER A 17 0.47 -6.76 3.39
C SER A 17 1.31 -6.76 4.66
N LEU A 18 2.33 -7.61 4.74
CA LEU A 18 3.24 -7.64 5.88
C LEU A 18 3.99 -6.31 6.03
N GLY A 19 4.48 -5.75 4.92
CA GLY A 19 5.17 -4.46 4.93
C GLY A 19 4.27 -3.33 5.38
N MET A 20 3.05 -3.26 4.86
CA MET A 20 2.11 -2.19 5.20
C MET A 20 1.60 -2.31 6.64
N VAL A 21 1.30 -3.52 7.12
CA VAL A 21 0.84 -3.72 8.50
C VAL A 21 1.96 -3.41 9.48
N SER A 22 3.17 -3.91 9.25
CA SER A 22 4.29 -3.69 10.16
C SER A 22 4.66 -2.21 10.26
N THR A 23 4.78 -1.52 9.11
CA THR A 23 5.06 -0.07 9.13
C THR A 23 3.88 0.72 9.68
N GLY A 24 2.65 0.29 9.41
CA GLY A 24 1.46 0.92 9.97
C GLY A 24 1.40 0.82 11.50
N ILE A 25 1.72 -0.34 12.05
CA ILE A 25 1.77 -0.53 13.50
C ILE A 25 2.84 0.35 14.13
N VAL A 26 4.04 0.38 13.54
CA VAL A 26 5.14 1.24 14.01
C VAL A 26 4.71 2.70 14.01
N GLN A 27 4.00 3.14 12.98
CA GLN A 27 3.49 4.52 12.89
C GLN A 27 2.42 4.81 13.93
N LEU A 28 1.54 3.85 14.23
CA LEU A 28 0.51 4.02 15.27
C LEU A 28 1.11 4.09 16.67
N LEU A 29 2.20 3.35 16.90
CA LEU A 29 2.90 3.40 18.20
C LEU A 29 3.60 4.73 18.44
N GLN A 30 3.82 5.52 17.40
CA GLN A 30 4.45 6.84 17.47
C GLN A 30 5.76 6.82 18.27
N LEU A 31 6.64 5.87 17.93
CA LEU A 31 7.96 5.78 18.54
C LEU A 31 8.71 7.09 18.32
N GLU A 32 9.40 7.56 19.35
CA GLU A 32 10.07 8.86 19.33
C GLU A 32 11.00 9.03 18.13
N GLU A 33 11.79 8.02 17.81
CA GLU A 33 12.69 8.04 16.65
C GLU A 33 11.93 8.27 15.35
N GLN A 34 10.79 7.60 15.17
CA GLN A 34 9.97 7.73 13.96
C GLN A 34 9.29 9.09 13.87
N VAL A 35 8.82 9.61 15.01
CA VAL A 35 8.22 10.95 15.09
C VAL A 35 9.26 12.01 14.75
N GLN A 36 10.49 11.88 15.22
CA GLN A 36 11.57 12.80 14.90
C GLN A 36 11.91 12.78 13.40
N LYS A 37 11.99 11.59 12.80
CA LYS A 37 12.22 11.46 11.35
C LYS A 37 11.10 12.15 10.56
N MET A 38 9.85 11.96 10.96
CA MET A 38 8.71 12.56 10.28
C MET A 38 8.72 14.08 10.42
N SER A 39 9.04 14.58 11.61
CA SER A 39 9.19 16.02 11.85
C SER A 39 10.28 16.62 10.96
N ALA A 40 11.40 15.92 10.80
CA ALA A 40 12.49 16.35 9.92
C ALA A 40 12.04 16.43 8.46
N LEU A 41 11.06 15.59 8.05
CA LEU A 41 10.46 15.64 6.71
C LEU A 41 9.38 16.72 6.58
N GLY A 42 9.04 17.42 7.66
CA GLY A 42 8.06 18.48 7.65
C GLY A 42 6.62 18.05 7.95
N TYR A 43 6.42 16.84 8.44
CA TYR A 43 5.08 16.31 8.76
C TYR A 43 4.79 16.35 10.25
N PRO A 44 3.53 16.65 10.65
CA PRO A 44 3.13 16.59 12.06
C PRO A 44 2.94 15.14 12.52
N SER A 45 3.02 14.92 13.85
CA SER A 45 2.91 13.57 14.43
C SER A 45 1.57 12.90 14.16
N TYR A 46 0.47 13.65 14.11
CA TYR A 46 -0.85 13.05 13.83
C TYR A 46 -0.93 12.43 12.42
N PHE A 47 -0.08 12.87 11.49
CA PHE A 47 -0.01 12.32 10.15
C PHE A 47 0.32 10.81 10.18
N TYR A 48 1.19 10.40 11.10
CA TYR A 48 1.50 8.98 11.29
C TYR A 48 0.27 8.17 11.71
N THR A 49 -0.56 8.71 12.59
CA THR A 49 -1.78 8.04 13.02
C THR A 49 -2.72 7.80 11.83
N ILE A 50 -2.92 8.82 11.01
CA ILE A 50 -3.79 8.73 9.82
C ILE A 50 -3.26 7.67 8.86
N ILE A 51 -1.98 7.74 8.51
CA ILE A 51 -1.36 6.81 7.57
C ILE A 51 -1.38 5.38 8.12
N GLY A 52 -1.07 5.20 9.38
CA GLY A 52 -1.07 3.88 10.02
C GLY A 52 -2.44 3.22 9.95
N ILE A 53 -3.49 3.96 10.28
CA ILE A 53 -4.87 3.46 10.19
C ILE A 53 -5.21 3.11 8.73
N TRP A 54 -4.91 4.00 7.79
CA TRP A 54 -5.21 3.77 6.38
C TRP A 54 -4.46 2.57 5.81
N LYS A 55 -3.21 2.36 6.20
CA LYS A 55 -2.44 1.17 5.77
C LYS A 55 -3.11 -0.12 6.23
N ILE A 56 -3.53 -0.19 7.47
CA ILE A 56 -4.17 -1.38 8.02
C ILE A 56 -5.52 -1.62 7.34
N LEU A 57 -6.35 -0.58 7.20
CA LEU A 57 -7.63 -0.69 6.50
C LEU A 57 -7.45 -1.10 5.03
N GLY A 58 -6.42 -0.56 4.38
CA GLY A 58 -6.10 -0.92 3.00
C GLY A 58 -5.70 -2.39 2.86
N VAL A 59 -4.91 -2.91 3.79
CA VAL A 59 -4.53 -4.34 3.81
C VAL A 59 -5.76 -5.21 4.00
N ILE A 60 -6.64 -4.86 4.93
CA ILE A 60 -7.90 -5.58 5.13
C ILE A 60 -8.69 -5.60 3.82
N ALA A 61 -8.79 -4.47 3.14
CA ALA A 61 -9.54 -4.36 1.89
C ALA A 61 -8.98 -5.26 0.78
N ILE A 62 -7.64 -5.33 0.63
CA ILE A 62 -7.05 -6.15 -0.43
C ILE A 62 -7.06 -7.65 -0.12
N LEU A 63 -7.09 -8.03 1.15
CA LEU A 63 -7.10 -9.44 1.56
C LEU A 63 -8.50 -10.04 1.58
N LEU A 64 -9.53 -9.26 1.88
CA LEU A 64 -10.90 -9.77 1.92
C LEU A 64 -11.36 -10.23 0.53
N PRO A 65 -12.09 -11.36 0.44
CA PRO A 65 -12.70 -11.76 -0.83
C PRO A 65 -13.82 -10.79 -1.20
N LYS A 66 -14.11 -10.71 -2.51
CA LYS A 66 -15.11 -9.79 -3.05
C LYS A 66 -14.67 -8.31 -2.87
N LEU A 67 -15.56 -7.36 -2.84
CA LEU A 67 -15.28 -5.92 -2.69
C LEU A 67 -14.28 -5.36 -3.73
N PRO A 68 -14.52 -5.59 -5.04
CA PRO A 68 -13.53 -5.19 -6.06
C PRO A 68 -13.31 -3.68 -6.13
N LEU A 69 -14.34 -2.86 -5.91
CA LEU A 69 -14.20 -1.40 -5.96
C LEU A 69 -13.35 -0.89 -4.80
N VAL A 70 -13.59 -1.39 -3.58
CA VAL A 70 -12.81 -1.00 -2.40
C VAL A 70 -11.35 -1.41 -2.56
N LYS A 71 -11.10 -2.57 -3.18
CA LYS A 71 -9.73 -3.03 -3.50
C LYS A 71 -9.03 -2.05 -4.45
N GLU A 72 -9.72 -1.57 -5.47
CA GLU A 72 -9.15 -0.58 -6.39
C GLU A 72 -8.75 0.70 -5.65
N TRP A 73 -9.61 1.17 -4.73
CA TRP A 73 -9.29 2.33 -3.89
C TRP A 73 -8.07 2.07 -3.02
N ALA A 74 -7.96 0.88 -2.42
CA ALA A 74 -6.84 0.52 -1.58
C ALA A 74 -5.52 0.48 -2.36
N TYR A 75 -5.52 -0.13 -3.55
CA TYR A 75 -4.34 -0.16 -4.42
C TYR A 75 -3.94 1.25 -4.86
N ALA A 76 -4.91 2.08 -5.24
CA ALA A 76 -4.64 3.47 -5.61
C ALA A 76 -4.04 4.24 -4.42
N GLY A 77 -4.59 4.05 -3.22
CA GLY A 77 -4.09 4.66 -2.00
C GLY A 77 -2.64 4.27 -1.72
N PHE A 78 -2.33 2.99 -1.83
CA PHE A 78 -0.95 2.50 -1.63
C PHE A 78 -0.01 3.06 -2.70
N PHE A 79 -0.46 3.08 -3.96
CA PHE A 79 0.33 3.64 -5.05
C PHE A 79 0.68 5.11 -4.78
N PHE A 80 -0.30 5.93 -4.47
CA PHE A 80 -0.07 7.35 -4.22
C PHE A 80 0.73 7.59 -2.94
N LEU A 81 0.47 6.80 -1.90
CA LEU A 81 1.21 6.91 -0.65
C LEU A 81 2.70 6.61 -0.84
N MET A 82 3.02 5.52 -1.53
CA MET A 82 4.42 5.11 -1.71
C MET A 82 5.14 6.01 -2.70
N SER A 83 4.49 6.42 -3.79
CA SER A 83 5.08 7.37 -4.73
C SER A 83 5.28 8.74 -4.07
N GLY A 84 4.34 9.17 -3.23
CA GLY A 84 4.47 10.39 -2.44
C GLY A 84 5.63 10.32 -1.44
N ALA A 85 5.82 9.17 -0.81
CA ALA A 85 6.95 8.96 0.10
C ALA A 85 8.30 9.07 -0.64
N ILE A 86 8.39 8.48 -1.83
CA ILE A 86 9.59 8.60 -2.66
C ILE A 86 9.85 10.07 -3.01
N PHE A 87 8.80 10.79 -3.43
CA PHE A 87 8.91 12.21 -3.75
C PHE A 87 9.39 13.01 -2.55
N THR A 88 8.86 12.73 -1.37
CA THR A 88 9.25 13.43 -0.13
C THR A 88 10.74 13.24 0.15
N HIS A 89 11.25 11.99 0.05
CA HIS A 89 12.68 11.73 0.26
C HIS A 89 13.54 12.43 -0.80
N LEU A 90 13.07 12.49 -2.05
CA LEU A 90 13.77 13.24 -3.11
C LEU A 90 13.80 14.74 -2.80
N ALA A 91 12.70 15.29 -2.32
CA ALA A 91 12.58 16.73 -2.02
C ALA A 91 13.54 17.19 -0.92
N VAL A 92 13.81 16.30 0.07
CA VAL A 92 14.75 16.61 1.16
C VAL A 92 16.16 16.06 0.89
N ALA A 93 16.40 15.51 -0.29
CA ALA A 93 17.69 14.93 -0.72
C ALA A 93 18.22 13.88 0.27
N ASP A 94 17.32 12.98 0.69
CA ASP A 94 17.62 11.92 1.65
C ASP A 94 18.57 10.88 1.07
N GLU A 95 19.15 10.05 1.94
CA GLU A 95 20.07 8.98 1.52
C GLU A 95 19.34 7.91 0.70
N ALA A 96 20.08 7.27 -0.20
CA ALA A 96 19.54 6.22 -1.09
C ALA A 96 18.86 5.09 -0.32
N SER A 97 19.36 4.73 0.86
CA SER A 97 18.77 3.70 1.72
C SER A 97 17.33 4.01 2.14
N GLU A 98 16.97 5.29 2.22
CA GLU A 98 15.60 5.70 2.62
C GLU A 98 14.57 5.51 1.50
N TYR A 99 15.01 5.39 0.25
CA TYR A 99 14.12 5.14 -0.89
C TYR A 99 13.74 3.67 -1.05
N PHE A 100 14.54 2.76 -0.51
CA PHE A 100 14.38 1.32 -0.76
C PHE A 100 13.01 0.82 -0.27
N GLY A 101 12.62 1.16 0.96
CA GLY A 101 11.33 0.73 1.51
C GLY A 101 10.13 1.15 0.66
N PRO A 102 9.95 2.46 0.43
CA PRO A 102 8.85 2.94 -0.41
C PRO A 102 8.89 2.41 -1.84
N ALA A 103 10.09 2.31 -2.44
CA ALA A 103 10.23 1.78 -3.80
C ALA A 103 9.83 0.31 -3.89
N LEU A 104 10.26 -0.51 -2.93
CA LEU A 104 9.88 -1.91 -2.87
C LEU A 104 8.37 -2.07 -2.70
N LEU A 105 7.76 -1.34 -1.77
CA LEU A 105 6.32 -1.41 -1.54
C LEU A 105 5.53 -0.91 -2.74
N LEU A 106 6.04 0.09 -3.47
CA LEU A 106 5.43 0.56 -4.70
C LEU A 106 5.42 -0.54 -5.77
N VAL A 107 6.55 -1.20 -5.97
CA VAL A 107 6.66 -2.31 -6.94
C VAL A 107 5.71 -3.45 -6.56
N LEU A 108 5.66 -3.82 -5.28
CA LEU A 108 4.76 -4.87 -4.79
C LEU A 108 3.29 -4.49 -4.98
N THR A 109 2.95 -3.21 -4.81
CA THR A 109 1.60 -2.71 -5.05
C THR A 109 1.21 -2.89 -6.52
N ILE A 110 2.09 -2.52 -7.43
CA ILE A 110 1.85 -2.66 -8.87
C ILE A 110 1.72 -4.14 -9.26
N LEU A 111 2.61 -5.00 -8.77
CA LEU A 111 2.58 -6.43 -9.06
C LEU A 111 1.31 -7.08 -8.52
N SER A 112 0.94 -6.79 -7.29
CA SER A 112 -0.29 -7.33 -6.68
C SER A 112 -1.52 -6.89 -7.47
N TRP A 113 -1.59 -5.62 -7.83
CA TRP A 113 -2.69 -5.07 -8.61
C TRP A 113 -2.76 -5.69 -10.02
N HIS A 114 -1.63 -5.75 -10.71
CA HIS A 114 -1.57 -6.23 -12.09
C HIS A 114 -1.96 -7.72 -12.19
N PHE A 115 -1.48 -8.54 -11.26
CA PHE A 115 -1.70 -9.99 -11.27
C PHE A 115 -2.92 -10.44 -10.47
N ARG A 116 -3.78 -9.51 -10.03
CA ARG A 116 -4.94 -9.89 -9.23
C ARG A 116 -5.90 -10.78 -10.02
N PRO A 117 -6.48 -11.83 -9.36
CA PRO A 117 -7.39 -12.75 -10.02
C PRO A 117 -8.67 -12.06 -10.49
N ALA A 118 -9.35 -12.65 -11.49
CA ALA A 118 -10.59 -12.11 -12.05
C ALA A 118 -11.67 -11.88 -10.99
N ASN A 119 -11.78 -12.76 -9.98
CA ASN A 119 -12.76 -12.62 -8.91
C ASN A 119 -12.46 -11.47 -7.95
N ARG A 120 -11.28 -10.85 -8.07
CA ARG A 120 -10.87 -9.68 -7.27
C ARG A 120 -10.83 -8.39 -8.10
N LYS A 121 -11.20 -8.48 -9.38
CA LYS A 121 -11.30 -7.34 -10.29
C LYS A 121 -12.74 -6.87 -10.41
N ILE A 122 -12.92 -5.61 -10.79
CA ILE A 122 -14.23 -5.10 -11.19
C ILE A 122 -14.64 -5.83 -12.47
N GLN A 123 -15.85 -6.40 -12.45
CA GLN A 123 -16.41 -7.12 -13.59
C GLN A 123 -17.42 -6.21 -14.29
N LEU A 124 -17.02 -5.65 -15.44
CA LEU A 124 -17.88 -4.73 -16.20
C LEU A 124 -19.21 -5.37 -16.58
N SER A 125 -19.18 -6.66 -16.98
CA SER A 125 -20.39 -7.39 -17.33
C SER A 125 -21.39 -7.50 -16.16
N LYS A 126 -20.89 -7.55 -14.92
CA LYS A 126 -21.75 -7.57 -13.72
C LYS A 126 -22.31 -6.18 -13.42
N LEU A 127 -21.54 -5.13 -13.67
CA LEU A 127 -22.00 -3.75 -13.48
C LEU A 127 -23.13 -3.43 -14.46
N GLU A 128 -23.03 -3.86 -15.72
CA GLU A 128 -24.07 -3.68 -16.73
C GLU A 128 -25.38 -4.38 -16.34
N LYS A 129 -25.30 -5.55 -15.71
CA LYS A 129 -26.48 -6.30 -15.25
C LYS A 129 -27.19 -5.65 -14.06
N THR A 130 -26.48 -4.86 -13.27
CA THR A 130 -27.04 -4.18 -12.09
C THR A 130 -27.48 -2.74 -12.39
N ALA A 131 -27.11 -2.23 -13.53
CA ALA A 131 -27.57 -0.95 -14.02
C ALA A 131 -28.91 -1.09 -14.74
#